data_d418609cc35b1e2cbcb76f8d44bed858
#
_entry.id   d418609cc35b1e2cbcb76f8d44bed858
#
_cell.length_a   1.000
_cell.length_b   1.000
_cell.length_c   1.000
_cell.angle_alpha   90.00
_cell.angle_beta   90.00
_cell.angle_gamma   90.00
#
_symmetry.space_group_name_H-M   'P 1'
#
loop_
_entity.id
_entity.type
_entity.pdbx_description
1 polymer ?
#
loop_
_entity_poly.entity_id
_entity_poly.type
_entity_poly.pdbx_seq_one_letter_code
_entity_poly.pdbx_strand_id
1 'polypeptide(L)'
;MTKEDRRTLTIEAVISDTRDKRIAWAERALEMGVFPSPNLSTLALLSQQRTPNSWEVEDLFRRSLKELGLSTQDREEGLRQYARDVADGIVAGSVEPVRGAREIETVVEALGYPADMEPWGGFDEDLFFAVDADGRSLYYSGDDMISYIKSKADALLQKIPKKHF
;
A
#
# COMPACT_ATOMS: atom_id res chain seq x y z
N MET A 1 -15.15 -11.53 10.35
CA MET A 1 -14.32 -10.44 9.81
C MET A 1 -14.63 -9.16 10.58
N THR A 2 -13.64 -8.59 11.25
CA THR A 2 -13.77 -7.32 11.96
C THR A 2 -13.85 -6.13 11.00
N LYS A 3 -14.17 -4.92 11.52
CA LYS A 3 -14.13 -3.69 10.69
C LYS A 3 -12.71 -3.38 10.22
N GLU A 4 -11.69 -3.67 11.04
CA GLU A 4 -10.30 -3.46 10.68
C GLU A 4 -9.83 -4.45 9.62
N ASP A 5 -10.21 -5.74 9.74
CA ASP A 5 -9.92 -6.73 8.70
C ASP A 5 -10.51 -6.32 7.35
N ARG A 6 -11.78 -5.86 7.35
CA ARG A 6 -12.44 -5.37 6.14
C ARG A 6 -11.68 -4.20 5.53
N ARG A 7 -11.27 -3.23 6.35
CA ARG A 7 -10.51 -2.07 5.91
C ARG A 7 -9.17 -2.49 5.28
N THR A 8 -8.42 -3.35 5.97
CA THR A 8 -7.13 -3.87 5.49
C THR A 8 -7.30 -4.56 4.14
N LEU A 9 -8.24 -5.50 4.02
CA LEU A 9 -8.48 -6.22 2.77
C LEU A 9 -8.95 -5.31 1.63
N THR A 10 -9.74 -4.26 1.94
CA THR A 10 -10.16 -3.28 0.92
C THR A 10 -8.95 -2.50 0.39
N ILE A 11 -8.08 -2.02 1.27
CA ILE A 11 -6.87 -1.28 0.89
C ILE A 11 -5.93 -2.19 0.09
N GLU A 12 -5.66 -3.39 0.58
CA GLU A 12 -4.81 -4.37 -0.13
C GLU A 12 -5.39 -4.73 -1.51
N ALA A 13 -6.72 -4.84 -1.64
CA ALA A 13 -7.37 -5.07 -2.92
C ALA A 13 -7.14 -3.91 -3.91
N VAL A 14 -7.17 -2.66 -3.42
CA VAL A 14 -6.95 -1.45 -4.25
C VAL A 14 -5.54 -1.40 -4.82
N ILE A 15 -4.53 -1.80 -4.04
CA ILE A 15 -3.12 -1.82 -4.47
C ILE A 15 -2.75 -3.09 -5.24
N SER A 16 -3.65 -4.08 -5.33
CA SER A 16 -3.45 -5.35 -6.06
C SER A 16 -3.69 -5.16 -7.56
N ASP A 17 -2.79 -4.43 -8.21
CA ASP A 17 -2.86 -4.05 -9.62
C ASP A 17 -2.32 -5.09 -10.59
N THR A 18 -1.58 -6.08 -10.09
CA THR A 18 -1.01 -7.17 -10.89
C THR A 18 -1.66 -8.52 -10.56
N ARG A 19 -1.52 -9.49 -11.49
CA ARG A 19 -1.96 -10.87 -11.31
C ARG A 19 -1.44 -11.47 -10.01
N ASP A 20 -0.15 -11.35 -9.76
CA ASP A 20 0.50 -12.00 -8.64
C ASP A 20 0.09 -11.35 -7.30
N LYS A 21 -0.09 -10.04 -7.28
CA LYS A 21 -0.64 -9.33 -6.10
C LYS A 21 -2.08 -9.73 -5.79
N ARG A 22 -2.92 -9.98 -6.80
CA ARG A 22 -4.30 -10.44 -6.60
C ARG A 22 -4.38 -11.85 -6.02
N ILE A 23 -3.49 -12.74 -6.47
CA ILE A 23 -3.37 -14.08 -5.89
C ILE A 23 -2.88 -13.98 -4.45
N ALA A 24 -1.82 -13.22 -4.17
CA ALA A 24 -1.32 -13.00 -2.82
C ALA A 24 -2.36 -12.35 -1.89
N TRP A 25 -3.18 -11.45 -2.40
CA TRP A 25 -4.32 -10.88 -1.66
C TRP A 25 -5.32 -11.97 -1.23
N ALA A 26 -5.63 -12.92 -2.11
CA ALA A 26 -6.55 -14.01 -1.78
C ALA A 26 -5.96 -14.95 -0.71
N GLU A 27 -4.69 -15.29 -0.80
CA GLU A 27 -3.98 -16.06 0.21
C GLU A 27 -4.02 -15.33 1.56
N ARG A 28 -3.71 -14.03 1.56
CA ARG A 28 -3.76 -13.18 2.75
C ARG A 28 -5.14 -13.13 3.38
N ALA A 29 -6.21 -12.99 2.57
CA ALA A 29 -7.58 -12.99 3.07
C ALA A 29 -7.94 -14.31 3.78
N LEU A 30 -7.49 -15.45 3.25
CA LEU A 30 -7.69 -16.75 3.89
C LEU A 30 -6.88 -16.88 5.19
N GLU A 31 -5.64 -16.41 5.23
CA GLU A 31 -4.80 -16.36 6.45
C GLU A 31 -5.43 -15.52 7.56
N MET A 32 -6.10 -14.42 7.22
CA MET A 32 -6.86 -13.58 8.16
C MET A 32 -8.16 -14.26 8.65
N GLY A 33 -8.41 -15.48 8.26
CA GLY A 33 -9.59 -16.26 8.68
C GLY A 33 -10.90 -15.79 8.03
N VAL A 34 -10.81 -15.15 6.89
CA VAL A 34 -12.01 -14.85 6.07
C VAL A 34 -12.62 -16.16 5.61
N PHE A 35 -13.95 -16.29 5.76
CA PHE A 35 -14.65 -17.52 5.36
C PHE A 35 -14.36 -17.82 3.88
N PRO A 36 -13.85 -19.02 3.55
CA PRO A 36 -13.45 -19.34 2.20
C PRO A 36 -14.68 -19.43 1.28
N SER A 37 -14.84 -18.43 0.43
CA SER A 37 -15.78 -18.51 -0.67
C SER A 37 -15.18 -19.34 -1.81
N PRO A 38 -16.01 -19.94 -2.70
CA PRO A 38 -15.48 -20.74 -3.81
C PRO A 38 -14.52 -19.96 -4.71
N ASN A 39 -14.84 -18.69 -5.03
CA ASN A 39 -13.98 -17.87 -5.90
C ASN A 39 -12.69 -17.46 -5.21
N LEU A 40 -12.74 -17.07 -3.92
CA LEU A 40 -11.57 -16.71 -3.13
C LEU A 40 -10.59 -17.89 -3.01
N SER A 41 -11.12 -19.07 -2.67
CA SER A 41 -10.32 -20.30 -2.57
C SER A 41 -9.69 -20.69 -3.91
N THR A 42 -10.44 -20.60 -5.00
CA THR A 42 -9.91 -20.88 -6.34
C THR A 42 -8.83 -19.88 -6.73
N LEU A 43 -9.03 -18.59 -6.45
CA LEU A 43 -8.04 -17.55 -6.72
C LEU A 43 -6.72 -17.81 -5.97
N ALA A 44 -6.78 -18.14 -4.69
CA ALA A 44 -5.58 -18.46 -3.90
C ALA A 44 -4.86 -19.71 -4.44
N LEU A 45 -5.59 -20.75 -4.86
CA LEU A 45 -4.99 -21.96 -5.43
C LEU A 45 -4.25 -21.71 -6.76
N LEU A 46 -4.52 -20.61 -7.46
CA LEU A 46 -3.78 -20.27 -8.68
C LEU A 46 -2.29 -19.98 -8.42
N SER A 47 -1.89 -19.72 -7.17
CA SER A 47 -0.46 -19.60 -6.78
C SER A 47 0.34 -20.87 -7.10
N GLN A 48 -0.32 -22.04 -7.13
CA GLN A 48 0.31 -23.33 -7.44
C GLN A 48 0.53 -23.53 -8.95
N GLN A 49 -0.05 -22.70 -9.80
CA GLN A 49 0.13 -22.78 -11.24
C GLN A 49 1.38 -22.00 -11.67
N ARG A 50 2.17 -22.57 -12.58
CA ARG A 50 3.39 -21.93 -13.10
C ARG A 50 3.10 -20.59 -13.81
N THR A 51 2.00 -20.53 -14.54
CA THR A 51 1.57 -19.35 -15.32
C THR A 51 0.05 -19.22 -15.28
N PRO A 52 -0.54 -18.67 -14.20
CA PRO A 52 -1.99 -18.45 -14.15
C PRO A 52 -2.45 -17.50 -15.26
N ASN A 53 -3.63 -17.78 -15.83
CA ASN A 53 -4.23 -16.91 -16.84
C ASN A 53 -4.67 -15.58 -16.22
N SER A 54 -4.17 -14.45 -16.76
CA SER A 54 -4.47 -13.13 -16.22
C SER A 54 -5.95 -12.77 -16.26
N TRP A 55 -6.70 -13.21 -17.28
CA TRP A 55 -8.14 -12.99 -17.35
C TRP A 55 -8.90 -13.79 -16.29
N GLU A 56 -8.50 -15.04 -16.05
CA GLU A 56 -9.08 -15.87 -14.99
C GLU A 56 -8.84 -15.29 -13.60
N VAL A 57 -7.61 -14.83 -13.33
CA VAL A 57 -7.26 -14.15 -12.09
C VAL A 57 -8.11 -12.90 -11.87
N GLU A 58 -8.29 -12.07 -12.91
CA GLU A 58 -9.11 -10.87 -12.85
C GLU A 58 -10.57 -11.18 -12.53
N ASP A 59 -11.15 -12.16 -13.23
CA ASP A 59 -12.55 -12.56 -13.02
C ASP A 59 -12.78 -13.13 -11.61
N LEU A 60 -11.91 -14.02 -11.16
CA LEU A 60 -11.97 -14.59 -9.81
C LEU A 60 -11.77 -13.52 -8.73
N PHE A 61 -10.83 -12.60 -8.92
CA PHE A 61 -10.62 -11.49 -8.00
C PHE A 61 -11.86 -10.62 -7.85
N ARG A 62 -12.46 -10.19 -8.97
CA ARG A 62 -13.69 -9.39 -8.98
C ARG A 62 -14.86 -10.11 -8.30
N ARG A 63 -15.02 -11.41 -8.53
CA ARG A 63 -16.08 -12.23 -7.89
C ARG A 63 -15.81 -12.37 -6.39
N SER A 64 -14.57 -12.59 -5.98
CA SER A 64 -14.19 -12.68 -4.56
C SER A 64 -14.48 -11.37 -3.82
N LEU A 65 -14.16 -10.20 -4.40
CA LEU A 65 -14.52 -8.91 -3.82
C LEU A 65 -16.03 -8.79 -3.61
N LYS A 66 -16.82 -9.17 -4.61
CA LYS A 66 -18.30 -9.13 -4.51
C LYS A 66 -18.82 -10.06 -3.41
N GLU A 67 -18.29 -11.29 -3.31
CA GLU A 67 -18.69 -12.27 -2.28
C GLU A 67 -18.35 -11.77 -0.87
N LEU A 68 -17.23 -11.06 -0.71
CA LEU A 68 -16.83 -10.47 0.56
C LEU A 68 -17.49 -9.12 0.85
N GLY A 69 -18.29 -8.60 -0.09
CA GLY A 69 -18.90 -7.28 0.01
C GLY A 69 -17.87 -6.15 0.06
N LEU A 70 -16.70 -6.35 -0.55
CA LEU A 70 -15.65 -5.35 -0.68
C LEU A 70 -15.81 -4.59 -2.00
N SER A 71 -15.37 -3.34 -2.03
CA SER A 71 -15.42 -2.50 -3.21
C SER A 71 -14.08 -1.80 -3.42
N THR A 72 -13.61 -1.79 -4.67
CA THR A 72 -12.47 -1.00 -5.13
C THR A 72 -12.92 0.22 -5.93
N GLN A 73 -14.20 0.60 -5.85
CA GLN A 73 -14.76 1.72 -6.63
C GLN A 73 -14.11 3.05 -6.26
N ASP A 74 -13.68 3.19 -5.02
CA ASP A 74 -12.96 4.38 -4.56
C ASP A 74 -11.45 4.10 -4.47
N ARG A 75 -10.84 3.85 -5.63
CA ARG A 75 -9.41 3.53 -5.71
C ARG A 75 -8.54 4.67 -5.17
N GLU A 76 -8.90 5.92 -5.45
CA GLU A 76 -8.16 7.08 -4.98
C GLU A 76 -8.15 7.14 -3.45
N GLU A 77 -9.31 7.00 -2.83
CA GLU A 77 -9.42 6.99 -1.37
C GLU A 77 -8.67 5.79 -0.76
N GLY A 78 -8.77 4.60 -1.36
CA GLY A 78 -8.04 3.42 -0.92
C GLY A 78 -6.52 3.63 -0.93
N LEU A 79 -5.99 4.24 -2.00
CA LEU A 79 -4.57 4.60 -2.09
C LEU A 79 -4.16 5.64 -1.03
N ARG A 80 -4.99 6.65 -0.78
CA ARG A 80 -4.75 7.64 0.29
C ARG A 80 -4.71 6.97 1.67
N GLN A 81 -5.63 6.05 1.94
CA GLN A 81 -5.65 5.31 3.19
C GLN A 81 -4.45 4.38 3.34
N TYR A 82 -3.96 3.79 2.25
CA TYR A 82 -2.72 3.02 2.26
C TYR A 82 -1.52 3.89 2.62
N ALA A 83 -1.34 5.03 1.94
CA ALA A 83 -0.26 5.97 2.26
C ALA A 83 -0.32 6.41 3.73
N ARG A 84 -1.53 6.67 4.25
CA ARG A 84 -1.75 6.98 5.66
C ARG A 84 -1.29 5.86 6.59
N ASP A 85 -1.62 4.61 6.29
CA ASP A 85 -1.24 3.46 7.13
C ASP A 85 0.28 3.23 7.12
N VAL A 86 0.93 3.44 5.98
CA VAL A 86 2.40 3.42 5.89
C VAL A 86 3.00 4.53 6.75
N ALA A 87 2.45 5.76 6.69
CA ALA A 87 2.89 6.87 7.52
C ALA A 87 2.71 6.60 9.02
N ASP A 88 1.57 6.03 9.42
CA ASP A 88 1.32 5.59 10.80
C ASP A 88 2.38 4.57 11.27
N GLY A 89 2.69 3.60 10.40
CA GLY A 89 3.75 2.62 10.65
C GLY A 89 5.15 3.24 10.79
N ILE A 90 5.48 4.27 10.00
CA ILE A 90 6.75 5.00 10.11
C ILE A 90 6.84 5.70 11.48
N VAL A 91 5.78 6.40 11.89
CA VAL A 91 5.72 7.11 13.17
C VAL A 91 5.77 6.13 14.34
N ALA A 92 5.04 5.03 14.26
CA ALA A 92 5.03 3.97 15.27
C ALA A 92 6.33 3.14 15.31
N GLY A 93 7.19 3.24 14.29
CA GLY A 93 8.44 2.48 14.18
C GLY A 93 8.26 1.02 13.71
N SER A 94 7.08 0.65 13.20
CA SER A 94 6.79 -0.67 12.62
C SER A 94 7.15 -0.77 11.14
N VAL A 95 7.33 0.37 10.46
CA VAL A 95 7.79 0.48 9.07
C VAL A 95 9.11 1.23 9.05
N GLU A 96 10.10 0.67 8.33
CA GLU A 96 11.39 1.34 8.14
C GLU A 96 11.18 2.64 7.36
N PRO A 97 11.70 3.79 7.84
CA PRO A 97 11.34 5.11 7.32
C PRO A 97 11.60 5.31 5.82
N VAL A 98 12.79 4.94 5.32
CA VAL A 98 13.15 5.13 3.90
C VAL A 98 12.30 4.25 3.00
N ARG A 99 12.08 3.00 3.40
CA ARG A 99 11.20 2.08 2.67
C ARG A 99 9.77 2.60 2.63
N GLY A 100 9.24 3.02 3.77
CA GLY A 100 7.89 3.55 3.86
C GLY A 100 7.71 4.83 3.04
N ALA A 101 8.72 5.70 3.01
CA ALA A 101 8.70 6.90 2.20
C ALA A 101 8.58 6.59 0.69
N ARG A 102 9.32 5.60 0.18
CA ARG A 102 9.21 5.14 -1.21
C ARG A 102 7.85 4.52 -1.52
N GLU A 103 7.27 3.79 -0.57
CA GLU A 103 5.92 3.26 -0.73
C GLU A 103 4.89 4.40 -0.85
N ILE A 104 5.00 5.46 -0.05
CA ILE A 104 4.13 6.65 -0.14
C ILE A 104 4.36 7.38 -1.47
N GLU A 105 5.60 7.55 -1.92
CA GLU A 105 5.91 8.17 -3.22
C GLU A 105 5.26 7.42 -4.38
N THR A 106 5.34 6.09 -4.39
CA THR A 106 4.64 5.26 -5.41
C THR A 106 3.12 5.51 -5.41
N VAL A 107 2.52 5.74 -4.24
CA VAL A 107 1.11 6.12 -4.15
C VAL A 107 0.86 7.51 -4.72
N VAL A 108 1.71 8.48 -4.41
CA VAL A 108 1.61 9.85 -4.95
C VAL A 108 1.68 9.86 -6.47
N GLU A 109 2.59 9.09 -7.06
CA GLU A 109 2.68 8.89 -8.50
C GLU A 109 1.40 8.27 -9.07
N ALA A 110 0.89 7.21 -8.45
CA ALA A 110 -0.33 6.53 -8.87
C ALA A 110 -1.59 7.41 -8.78
N LEU A 111 -1.57 8.45 -7.93
CA LEU A 111 -2.61 9.47 -7.77
C LEU A 111 -2.41 10.69 -8.67
N GLY A 112 -1.32 10.78 -9.42
CA GLY A 112 -1.01 11.92 -10.30
C GLY A 112 -0.58 13.18 -9.55
N TYR A 113 0.20 13.02 -8.48
CA TYR A 113 0.79 14.11 -7.68
C TYR A 113 -0.25 15.07 -7.08
N PRO A 114 -1.16 14.61 -6.21
CA PRO A 114 -2.16 15.46 -5.61
C PRO A 114 -1.51 16.50 -4.67
N ALA A 115 -2.00 17.75 -4.70
CA ALA A 115 -1.41 18.89 -3.99
C ALA A 115 -1.30 18.70 -2.46
N ASP A 116 -2.20 17.95 -1.85
CA ASP A 116 -2.16 17.63 -0.42
C ASP A 116 -1.08 16.60 -0.04
N MET A 117 -0.54 15.89 -1.03
CA MET A 117 0.55 14.92 -0.88
C MET A 117 1.85 15.37 -1.59
N GLU A 118 1.88 16.57 -2.18
CA GLU A 118 3.04 17.13 -2.90
C GLU A 118 4.38 16.96 -2.15
N PRO A 119 4.48 17.10 -0.81
CA PRO A 119 5.74 16.91 -0.10
C PRO A 119 6.39 15.54 -0.23
N TRP A 120 5.68 14.56 -0.79
CA TRP A 120 6.17 13.20 -1.04
C TRP A 120 6.52 12.93 -2.51
N GLY A 121 6.18 13.85 -3.42
CA GLY A 121 6.61 13.79 -4.82
C GLY A 121 8.09 14.15 -4.93
N GLY A 122 8.87 13.31 -5.66
CA GLY A 122 10.31 13.54 -5.83
C GLY A 122 11.18 13.14 -4.62
N PHE A 123 10.66 12.33 -3.72
CA PHE A 123 11.38 11.90 -2.52
C PHE A 123 12.67 11.13 -2.85
N ASP A 124 12.66 10.26 -3.87
CA ASP A 124 13.85 9.55 -4.33
C ASP A 124 14.89 10.50 -4.94
N GLU A 125 14.47 11.57 -5.61
CA GLU A 125 15.38 12.62 -6.11
C GLU A 125 16.03 13.38 -4.94
N ASP A 126 15.26 13.76 -3.93
CA ASP A 126 15.78 14.39 -2.71
C ASP A 126 16.78 13.49 -1.99
N LEU A 127 16.53 12.19 -1.91
CA LEU A 127 17.46 11.20 -1.35
C LEU A 127 18.72 11.06 -2.21
N PHE A 128 18.59 11.02 -3.53
CA PHE A 128 19.72 10.89 -4.44
C PHE A 128 20.64 12.11 -4.40
N PHE A 129 20.08 13.30 -4.36
CA PHE A 129 20.85 14.54 -4.23
C PHE A 129 21.40 14.79 -2.82
N ALA A 130 20.88 14.07 -1.82
CA ALA A 130 21.38 14.14 -0.45
C ALA A 130 22.66 13.31 -0.22
N VAL A 131 23.12 12.55 -1.23
CA VAL A 131 24.28 11.65 -1.12
C VAL A 131 25.34 12.08 -2.13
N ASP A 132 26.57 12.29 -1.70
CA ASP A 132 27.71 12.58 -2.60
C ASP A 132 28.18 11.32 -3.36
N ALA A 133 29.16 11.50 -4.28
CA ALA A 133 29.74 10.42 -5.06
C ALA A 133 30.39 9.29 -4.22
N ASP A 134 30.69 9.56 -2.96
CA ASP A 134 31.25 8.61 -1.99
C ASP A 134 30.18 7.99 -1.07
N GLY A 135 28.88 8.28 -1.32
CA GLY A 135 27.77 7.79 -0.53
C GLY A 135 27.58 8.51 0.80
N ARG A 136 28.19 9.70 0.98
CA ARG A 136 28.04 10.51 2.19
C ARG A 136 26.89 11.49 2.02
N SER A 137 26.02 11.59 3.03
CA SER A 137 24.96 12.59 3.03
C SER A 137 25.52 14.00 2.96
N LEU A 138 25.09 14.77 1.96
CA LEU A 138 25.47 16.17 1.78
C LEU A 138 24.71 17.12 2.73
N TYR A 139 23.53 16.72 3.19
CA TYR A 139 22.61 17.61 3.90
C TYR A 139 22.13 17.08 5.25
N TYR A 140 22.13 15.73 5.47
CA TYR A 140 21.60 15.15 6.68
C TYR A 140 22.49 14.01 7.18
N SER A 141 22.70 13.94 8.47
CA SER A 141 23.09 12.68 9.09
C SER A 141 21.98 11.65 8.88
N GLY A 142 22.25 10.35 8.95
CA GLY A 142 21.21 9.32 8.83
C GLY A 142 20.04 9.57 9.81
N ASP A 143 20.33 10.08 11.00
CA ASP A 143 19.33 10.39 12.03
C ASP A 143 18.48 11.62 11.65
N ASP A 144 19.06 12.62 10.99
CA ASP A 144 18.33 13.81 10.52
C ASP A 144 17.34 13.44 9.41
N MET A 145 17.73 12.55 8.49
CA MET A 145 16.86 12.05 7.43
C MET A 145 15.69 11.26 8.01
N ILE A 146 15.94 10.37 8.96
CA ILE A 146 14.88 9.62 9.64
C ILE A 146 13.91 10.56 10.35
N SER A 147 14.42 11.57 11.03
CA SER A 147 13.63 12.60 11.73
C SER A 147 12.78 13.41 10.74
N TYR A 148 13.33 13.77 9.59
CA TYR A 148 12.63 14.48 8.52
C TYR A 148 11.49 13.61 7.93
N ILE A 149 11.75 12.35 7.63
CA ILE A 149 10.72 11.41 7.12
C ILE A 149 9.59 11.26 8.15
N LYS A 150 9.91 11.08 9.43
CA LYS A 150 8.92 10.98 10.51
C LYS A 150 8.06 12.24 10.62
N SER A 151 8.67 13.41 10.52
CA SER A 151 7.94 14.69 10.53
C SER A 151 6.98 14.83 9.34
N LYS A 152 7.40 14.42 8.14
CA LYS A 152 6.52 14.38 6.96
C LYS A 152 5.37 13.36 7.15
N ALA A 153 5.65 12.20 7.72
CA ALA A 153 4.64 11.18 8.00
C ALA A 153 3.59 11.70 8.99
N ASP A 154 4.00 12.34 10.08
CA ASP A 154 3.10 13.00 11.03
C ASP A 154 2.20 14.05 10.34
N ALA A 155 2.77 14.88 9.48
CA ALA A 155 2.01 15.88 8.72
C ALA A 155 0.97 15.23 7.77
N LEU A 156 1.31 14.09 7.16
CA LEU A 156 0.37 13.34 6.32
C LEU A 156 -0.79 12.77 7.13
N LEU A 157 -0.54 12.25 8.32
CA LEU A 157 -1.57 11.73 9.23
C LEU A 157 -2.61 12.79 9.63
N GLN A 158 -2.17 14.05 9.74
CA GLN A 158 -3.07 15.17 10.03
C GLN A 158 -3.95 15.56 8.83
N LYS A 159 -3.45 15.37 7.61
CA LYS A 159 -4.16 15.71 6.37
C LYS A 159 -5.15 14.62 5.93
N ILE A 160 -4.81 13.36 6.14
CA ILE A 160 -5.61 12.21 5.72
C ILE A 160 -6.18 11.51 6.96
N PRO A 161 -7.45 11.77 7.35
CA PRO A 161 -8.06 11.10 8.50
C PRO A 161 -8.27 9.61 8.22
N LYS A 162 -8.19 8.78 9.26
CA LYS A 162 -8.44 7.34 9.15
C LYS A 162 -9.91 7.09 8.79
N LYS A 163 -10.14 6.40 7.67
CA LYS A 163 -11.48 5.96 7.26
C LYS A 163 -11.65 4.46 7.48
N HIS A 164 -12.88 4.05 7.73
CA HIS A 164 -13.30 2.66 7.77
C HIS A 164 -14.26 2.44 6.60
N PHE A 165 -13.94 1.48 5.75
CA PHE A 165 -14.75 1.06 4.60
C PHE A 165 -15.83 0.05 5.01
#